data_d2d485e90cefa8d0fc894b2262d0b8ad
#
_entry.id   d2d485e90cefa8d0fc894b2262d0b8ad
#
_cell.length_a   1.000
_cell.length_b   1.000
_cell.length_c   1.000
_cell.angle_alpha   90.00
_cell.angle_beta   90.00
_cell.angle_gamma   90.00
#
_symmetry.space_group_name_H-M   'P 1'
#
loop_
_entity.id
_entity.type
_entity.pdbx_description
1 polymer ?
#
loop_
_entity_poly.entity_id
_entity_poly.type
_entity_poly.pdbx_seq_one_letter_code
_entity_poly.pdbx_strand_id
1 'polypeptide(L)'
;MQLAFLYQPVRDLEEARRFYRGVLGWAEAWREGDTVTAFAIPGAAVQLLLDQDDREPSRAGGLFQVDSVDASYAAHRDRLRFVVAPRDIPPGRYAAFEDPSGNVLRIFDATREA
;
A
#
# COMPACT_ATOMS: atom_id res chain seq x y z
N MET A 1 4.16 11.66 -8.38
CA MET A 1 3.52 10.37 -8.04
C MET A 1 4.44 9.25 -8.50
N GLN A 2 4.98 8.50 -7.56
CA GLN A 2 6.02 7.51 -7.85
C GLN A 2 5.60 6.16 -7.27
N LEU A 3 5.64 5.10 -8.10
CA LEU A 3 5.34 3.75 -7.62
C LEU A 3 6.40 3.32 -6.59
N ALA A 4 5.96 3.03 -5.37
CA ALA A 4 6.84 2.62 -4.29
C ALA A 4 6.68 1.14 -3.95
N PHE A 5 5.45 0.63 -3.98
CA PHE A 5 5.14 -0.75 -3.62
C PHE A 5 4.05 -1.31 -4.51
N LEU A 6 4.06 -2.64 -4.66
CA LEU A 6 2.85 -3.37 -5.02
C LEU A 6 2.16 -3.72 -3.72
N TYR A 7 0.89 -3.37 -3.60
CA TYR A 7 0.11 -3.58 -2.38
C TYR A 7 -0.82 -4.77 -2.56
N GLN A 8 -0.76 -5.71 -1.62
CA GLN A 8 -1.64 -6.89 -1.62
C GLN A 8 -2.29 -7.08 -0.25
N PRO A 9 -3.62 -6.96 -0.18
CA PRO A 9 -4.34 -7.36 1.03
C PRO A 9 -4.23 -8.88 1.24
N VAL A 10 -4.05 -9.30 2.47
CA VAL A 10 -4.01 -10.72 2.83
C VAL A 10 -4.94 -10.97 4.01
N ARG A 11 -5.51 -12.18 4.08
CA ARG A 11 -6.39 -12.57 5.18
C ARG A 11 -5.64 -12.90 6.45
N ASP A 12 -4.46 -13.49 6.28
CA ASP A 12 -3.62 -13.98 7.37
C ASP A 12 -2.17 -13.68 7.04
N LEU A 13 -1.58 -12.73 7.77
CA LEU A 13 -0.23 -12.27 7.48
C LEU A 13 0.80 -13.39 7.67
N GLU A 14 0.66 -14.19 8.71
CA GLU A 14 1.63 -15.27 8.98
C GLU A 14 1.57 -16.37 7.92
N GLU A 15 0.37 -16.69 7.43
CA GLU A 15 0.21 -17.62 6.31
C GLU A 15 0.89 -17.07 5.05
N ALA A 16 0.68 -15.80 4.77
CA ALA A 16 1.31 -15.13 3.62
C ALA A 16 2.83 -15.10 3.76
N ARG A 17 3.34 -14.80 4.95
CA ARG A 17 4.80 -14.81 5.20
C ARG A 17 5.41 -16.19 4.97
N ARG A 18 4.73 -17.24 5.41
CA ARG A 18 5.18 -18.62 5.15
C ARG A 18 5.22 -18.93 3.67
N PHE A 19 4.27 -18.42 2.91
CA PHE A 19 4.25 -18.61 1.46
C PHE A 19 5.40 -17.88 0.77
N TYR A 20 5.51 -16.57 0.98
CA TYR A 20 6.51 -15.78 0.26
C TYR A 20 7.94 -16.12 0.70
N ARG A 21 8.18 -16.28 1.97
CA ARG A 21 9.49 -16.62 2.49
C ARG A 21 9.81 -18.10 2.38
N GLY A 22 8.87 -18.96 2.78
CA GLY A 22 9.10 -20.40 2.89
C GLY A 22 8.97 -21.13 1.56
N VAL A 23 7.97 -20.80 0.74
CA VAL A 23 7.72 -21.48 -0.52
C VAL A 23 8.47 -20.81 -1.67
N LEU A 24 8.31 -19.49 -1.82
CA LEU A 24 8.98 -18.75 -2.90
C LEU A 24 10.44 -18.41 -2.60
N GLY A 25 10.83 -18.41 -1.33
CA GLY A 25 12.20 -18.07 -0.93
C GLY A 25 12.54 -16.60 -1.05
N TRP A 26 11.55 -15.72 -1.03
CA TRP A 26 11.78 -14.28 -1.10
C TRP A 26 12.27 -13.74 0.25
N ALA A 27 13.09 -12.70 0.23
CA ALA A 27 13.59 -12.06 1.42
C ALA A 27 12.59 -11.06 1.97
N GLU A 28 12.27 -11.19 3.26
CA GLU A 28 11.45 -10.18 3.95
C GLU A 28 12.31 -8.94 4.21
N ALA A 29 11.86 -7.79 3.69
CA ALA A 29 12.63 -6.56 3.75
C ALA A 29 12.43 -5.82 5.07
N TRP A 30 11.18 -5.73 5.53
CA TRP A 30 10.86 -5.09 6.80
C TRP A 30 9.44 -5.49 7.24
N ARG A 31 9.14 -5.20 8.50
CA ARG A 31 7.84 -5.50 9.10
C ARG A 31 7.41 -4.33 9.97
N GLU A 32 6.12 -4.01 9.94
CA GLU A 32 5.49 -2.98 10.78
C GLU A 32 4.39 -3.62 11.61
N GLY A 33 4.62 -3.77 12.91
CA GLY A 33 3.66 -4.39 13.82
C GLY A 33 3.28 -5.81 13.42
N ASP A 34 2.01 -6.16 13.62
CA ASP A 34 1.51 -7.51 13.40
C ASP A 34 0.73 -7.66 12.10
N THR A 35 0.47 -6.58 11.36
CA THR A 35 -0.43 -6.60 10.22
C THR A 35 0.21 -6.27 8.89
N VAL A 36 1.43 -5.72 8.87
CA VAL A 36 2.10 -5.29 7.65
C VAL A 36 3.50 -5.87 7.55
N THR A 37 3.84 -6.38 6.37
CA THR A 37 5.21 -6.78 6.05
C THR A 37 5.50 -6.46 4.58
N ALA A 38 6.77 -6.35 4.24
CA ALA A 38 7.20 -6.14 2.86
C ALA A 38 8.28 -7.14 2.48
N PHE A 39 8.20 -7.61 1.24
CA PHE A 39 9.16 -8.56 0.66
C PHE A 39 9.88 -7.92 -0.51
N ALA A 40 11.17 -8.20 -0.60
CA ALA A 40 11.93 -7.88 -1.80
C ALA A 40 11.45 -8.79 -2.94
N ILE A 41 11.09 -8.19 -4.07
CA ILE A 41 10.71 -8.94 -5.26
C ILE A 41 11.99 -9.19 -6.06
N PRO A 42 12.35 -10.47 -6.34
CA PRO A 42 13.58 -10.74 -7.10
C PRO A 42 13.59 -10.00 -8.44
N GLY A 43 14.67 -9.26 -8.70
CA GLY A 43 14.86 -8.53 -9.94
C GLY A 43 14.08 -7.22 -10.05
N ALA A 44 13.43 -6.75 -8.99
CA ALA A 44 12.65 -5.51 -9.03
C ALA A 44 13.14 -4.50 -7.98
N ALA A 45 12.97 -3.22 -8.29
CA ALA A 45 13.27 -2.14 -7.35
C ALA A 45 12.11 -1.93 -6.36
N VAL A 46 10.87 -2.15 -6.77
CA VAL A 46 9.71 -2.04 -5.89
C VAL A 46 9.58 -3.29 -5.02
N GLN A 47 9.02 -3.11 -3.82
CA GLN A 47 8.77 -4.21 -2.91
C GLN A 47 7.29 -4.59 -2.93
N LEU A 48 6.99 -5.81 -2.50
CA LEU A 48 5.63 -6.28 -2.29
C LEU A 48 5.24 -6.00 -0.84
N LEU A 49 4.20 -5.19 -0.65
CA LEU A 49 3.68 -4.89 0.69
C LEU A 49 2.43 -5.73 0.93
N LEU A 50 2.46 -6.53 1.98
CA LEU A 50 1.33 -7.35 2.42
C LEU A 50 0.68 -6.70 3.63
N ASP A 51 -0.64 -6.56 3.61
CA ASP A 51 -1.37 -5.87 4.65
C ASP A 51 -2.61 -6.66 5.05
N GLN A 52 -2.66 -7.03 6.33
CA GLN A 52 -3.83 -7.67 6.93
C GLN A 52 -4.68 -6.57 7.59
N ASP A 53 -5.41 -5.82 6.77
CA ASP A 53 -6.26 -4.73 7.24
C ASP A 53 -7.62 -4.82 6.55
N ASP A 54 -8.65 -5.18 7.31
CA ASP A 54 -10.00 -5.36 6.79
C ASP A 54 -10.71 -4.05 6.46
N ARG A 55 -10.12 -2.89 6.79
CA ARG A 55 -10.61 -1.58 6.38
C ARG A 55 -10.27 -1.26 4.94
N GLU A 56 -9.37 -2.01 4.32
CA GLU A 56 -8.94 -1.79 2.96
C GLU A 56 -9.81 -2.57 1.98
N PRO A 57 -10.03 -2.03 0.76
CA PRO A 57 -10.58 -2.86 -0.32
C PRO A 57 -9.69 -4.08 -0.55
N SER A 58 -10.28 -5.27 -0.65
CA SER A 58 -9.53 -6.51 -0.81
C SER A 58 -9.09 -6.70 -2.26
N ARG A 59 -8.40 -5.69 -2.82
CA ARG A 59 -7.88 -5.70 -4.19
C ARG A 59 -6.43 -5.23 -4.19
N ALA A 60 -5.59 -6.00 -4.87
CA ALA A 60 -4.19 -5.63 -5.06
C ALA A 60 -4.07 -4.43 -6.01
N GLY A 61 -2.97 -3.72 -5.93
CA GLY A 61 -2.68 -2.60 -6.81
C GLY A 61 -1.41 -1.88 -6.42
N GLY A 62 -1.13 -0.78 -7.14
CA GLY A 62 0.02 0.05 -6.85
C GLY A 62 -0.18 0.93 -5.63
N LEU A 63 0.89 1.11 -4.86
CA LEU A 63 0.97 2.08 -3.78
C LEU A 63 2.00 3.12 -4.19
N PHE A 64 1.54 4.35 -4.39
CA PHE A 64 2.36 5.43 -4.96
C PHE A 64 2.67 6.47 -3.90
N GLN A 65 3.91 6.94 -3.90
CA GLN A 65 4.30 8.06 -3.05
C GLN A 65 4.01 9.39 -3.74
N VAL A 66 3.37 10.30 -2.99
CA VAL A 66 3.09 11.69 -3.42
C VAL A 66 3.67 12.64 -2.37
N ASP A 67 3.79 13.92 -2.73
CA ASP A 67 4.32 14.93 -1.80
C ASP A 67 3.35 15.17 -0.64
N SER A 68 2.05 15.23 -0.93
CA SER A 68 1.02 15.44 0.09
C SER A 68 -0.27 14.75 -0.34
N VAL A 69 -0.72 13.79 0.44
CA VAL A 69 -2.01 13.13 0.24
C VAL A 69 -3.16 14.12 0.41
N ASP A 70 -3.09 14.97 1.42
CA ASP A 70 -4.15 15.96 1.65
C ASP A 70 -4.27 16.94 0.50
N ALA A 71 -3.16 17.40 -0.08
CA ALA A 71 -3.18 18.26 -1.25
C ALA A 71 -3.72 17.55 -2.49
N SER A 72 -3.33 16.29 -2.70
CA SER A 72 -3.85 15.48 -3.80
C SER A 72 -5.35 15.25 -3.68
N TYR A 73 -5.80 14.96 -2.47
CA TYR A 73 -7.23 14.78 -2.20
C TYR A 73 -8.02 16.07 -2.48
N ALA A 74 -7.56 17.20 -1.97
CA ALA A 74 -8.23 18.48 -2.18
C ALA A 74 -8.30 18.84 -3.67
N ALA A 75 -7.23 18.55 -4.42
CA ALA A 75 -7.17 18.88 -5.85
C ALA A 75 -8.07 17.99 -6.72
N HIS A 76 -8.30 16.74 -6.31
CA HIS A 76 -8.91 15.73 -7.18
C HIS A 76 -10.20 15.10 -6.66
N ARG A 77 -10.66 15.44 -5.47
CA ARG A 77 -11.82 14.80 -4.85
C ARG A 77 -13.09 14.87 -5.70
N ASP A 78 -13.22 15.89 -6.55
CA ASP A 78 -14.40 16.07 -7.40
C ASP A 78 -14.33 15.23 -8.69
N ARG A 79 -13.15 14.70 -9.03
CA ARG A 79 -12.93 13.95 -10.28
C ARG A 79 -12.49 12.52 -10.06
N LEU A 80 -11.99 12.19 -8.88
CA LEU A 80 -11.57 10.83 -8.52
C LEU A 80 -12.52 10.25 -7.49
N ARG A 81 -12.82 8.97 -7.66
CA ARG A 81 -13.64 8.23 -6.71
C ARG A 81 -12.77 7.70 -5.58
N PHE A 82 -12.65 8.45 -4.49
CA PHE A 82 -11.93 7.99 -3.32
C PHE A 82 -12.74 6.96 -2.57
N VAL A 83 -12.15 5.78 -2.35
CA VAL A 83 -12.76 4.68 -1.58
C VAL A 83 -12.20 4.61 -0.17
N VAL A 84 -11.04 5.22 0.07
CA VAL A 84 -10.49 5.47 1.41
C VAL A 84 -10.12 6.95 1.47
N ALA A 85 -10.79 7.69 2.33
CA ALA A 85 -10.47 9.10 2.58
C ALA A 85 -9.11 9.21 3.29
N PRO A 86 -8.42 10.36 3.19
CA PRO A 86 -7.13 10.52 3.86
C PRO A 86 -7.17 10.15 5.33
N ARG A 87 -6.23 9.32 5.75
CA ARG A 87 -6.06 8.90 7.14
C ARG A 87 -4.60 8.79 7.51
N ASP A 88 -4.33 8.75 8.79
CA ASP A 88 -2.96 8.66 9.31
C ASP A 88 -2.41 7.24 9.16
N ILE A 89 -1.15 7.17 8.75
CA ILE A 89 -0.33 5.96 8.79
C ILE A 89 1.04 6.35 9.38
N PRO A 90 1.90 5.39 9.77
CA PRO A 90 3.18 5.75 10.40
C PRO A 90 4.01 6.81 9.66
N PRO A 91 4.27 6.74 8.34
CA PRO A 91 5.10 7.76 7.69
C PRO A 91 4.38 9.09 7.43
N GLY A 92 3.04 9.12 7.43
CA GLY A 92 2.32 10.35 7.11
C GLY A 92 0.84 10.12 6.91
N ARG A 93 0.37 10.34 5.68
CA ARG A 93 -1.05 10.20 5.31
C ARG A 93 -1.21 9.18 4.19
N TYR A 94 -2.42 8.66 4.07
CA TYR A 94 -2.77 7.61 3.12
C TYR A 94 -4.18 7.82 2.61
N ALA A 95 -4.42 7.50 1.33
CA ALA A 95 -5.74 7.48 0.73
C ALA A 95 -5.76 6.49 -0.43
N ALA A 96 -6.96 6.12 -0.88
CA ALA A 96 -7.11 5.24 -2.03
C ALA A 96 -8.28 5.69 -2.90
N PHE A 97 -8.13 5.52 -4.20
CA PHE A 97 -9.18 5.83 -5.16
C PHE A 97 -9.25 4.75 -6.24
N GLU A 98 -10.35 4.74 -6.97
CA GLU A 98 -10.57 3.77 -8.04
C GLU A 98 -10.42 4.41 -9.41
N ASP A 99 -9.94 3.62 -10.38
CA ASP A 99 -10.05 3.99 -11.79
C ASP A 99 -11.46 3.66 -12.31
N PRO A 100 -11.80 4.01 -13.56
CA PRO A 100 -13.14 3.74 -14.09
C PRO A 100 -13.53 2.27 -14.13
N SER A 101 -12.57 1.36 -14.10
CA SER A 101 -12.81 -0.09 -14.11
C SER A 101 -12.84 -0.70 -12.71
N GLY A 102 -12.71 0.13 -11.66
CA GLY A 102 -12.72 -0.34 -10.27
C GLY A 102 -11.40 -0.84 -9.76
N ASN A 103 -10.30 -0.62 -10.49
CA ASN A 103 -8.97 -0.92 -9.96
C ASN A 103 -8.59 0.10 -8.90
N VAL A 104 -8.00 -0.36 -7.81
CA VAL A 104 -7.65 0.52 -6.69
C VAL A 104 -6.22 1.04 -6.85
N LEU A 105 -6.09 2.36 -6.79
CA LEU A 105 -4.79 3.02 -6.71
C LEU A 105 -4.68 3.63 -5.30
N ARG A 106 -3.52 3.40 -4.67
CA ARG A 106 -3.27 3.87 -3.32
C ARG A 106 -2.16 4.91 -3.33
N ILE A 107 -2.33 5.95 -2.53
CA ILE A 107 -1.31 6.99 -2.40
C ILE A 107 -0.96 7.19 -0.93
N PHE A 108 0.30 7.51 -0.68
CA PHE A 108 0.79 7.84 0.66
C PHE A 108 1.84 8.94 0.57
N ASP A 109 2.07 9.59 1.69
CA ASP A 109 3.17 10.54 1.81
C ASP A 109 4.03 10.22 3.04
N ALA A 110 5.18 10.87 3.11
CA ALA A 110 6.12 10.70 4.21
C ALA A 110 6.26 12.02 5.00
N THR A 111 5.15 12.74 5.16
CA THR A 111 5.15 14.08 5.76
C THR A 111 5.51 14.07 7.24
N ARG A 112 5.45 12.92 7.92
CA ARG A 112 5.84 12.78 9.32
C ARG A 112 7.21 12.17 9.53
N GLU A 113 7.89 11.77 8.47
CA GLU A 113 9.27 11.31 8.56
C GLU A 113 10.21 12.52 8.57
N ALA A 114 11.12 12.53 9.54
CA ALA A 114 12.11 13.60 9.66
C ALA A 114 13.22 13.46 8.62
#